data_dd0c639cafe8ff59286025917cb41134
#
_entry.id   dd0c639cafe8ff59286025917cb41134
#
_cell.length_a   1.000
_cell.length_b   1.000
_cell.length_c   1.000
_cell.angle_alpha   90.00
_cell.angle_beta   90.00
_cell.angle_gamma   90.00
#
_symmetry.space_group_name_H-M   'P 1'
#
loop_
_entity.id
_entity.type
_entity.pdbx_description
1 polymer ?
#
loop_
_entity_poly.entity_id
_entity_poly.type
_entity_poly.pdbx_seq_one_letter_code
_entity_poly.pdbx_strand_id
1 'polypeptide(L)'
;IGVCLVITGILYFVLLGRWVLPTLSSRGSGSAGYSVRDYLKKIYGLKSDLVEVIVPEGSILRGHTFADIMVSHNLYIIGSYHRGQRFFTPIIDTVIEDPCRLAVLGRRKVIQKMADDFGLEILPELDIFSEAYAPTVAGVAEVVIPPDSNLIEKRAREIRMRKTHGLGLLA
;
A
#
# COMPACT_ATOMS: atom_id res chain seq x y z
N ILE A 1 18.22 51.78 3.36
CA ILE A 1 17.37 51.06 4.35
C ILE A 1 16.92 49.72 3.77
N GLY A 2 16.41 49.63 2.53
CA GLY A 2 15.91 48.35 1.93
C GLY A 2 16.98 47.27 1.83
N VAL A 3 18.20 47.60 1.42
CA VAL A 3 19.30 46.66 1.30
C VAL A 3 19.70 46.05 2.65
N CYS A 4 19.71 46.82 3.70
CA CYS A 4 20.01 46.34 5.06
C CYS A 4 18.94 45.33 5.54
N LEU A 5 17.66 45.55 5.24
CA LEU A 5 16.59 44.65 5.59
C LEU A 5 16.71 43.30 4.87
N VAL A 6 17.07 43.35 3.60
CA VAL A 6 17.27 42.09 2.80
C VAL A 6 18.46 41.31 3.34
N ILE A 7 19.58 41.96 3.62
CA ILE A 7 20.77 41.32 4.20
C ILE A 7 20.45 40.70 5.55
N THR A 8 19.76 41.45 6.43
CA THR A 8 19.37 40.96 7.75
C THR A 8 18.43 39.75 7.65
N GLY A 9 17.47 39.75 6.70
CA GLY A 9 16.57 38.64 6.45
C GLY A 9 17.31 37.39 5.98
N ILE A 10 18.23 37.54 5.04
CA ILE A 10 19.07 36.43 4.56
C ILE A 10 19.93 35.88 5.71
N LEU A 11 20.58 36.78 6.48
CA LEU A 11 21.41 36.36 7.61
C LEU A 11 20.58 35.60 8.67
N TYR A 12 19.38 36.10 8.96
CA TYR A 12 18.43 35.43 9.85
C TYR A 12 18.12 34.01 9.39
N PHE A 13 17.74 33.82 8.12
CA PHE A 13 17.40 32.48 7.59
C PHE A 13 18.62 31.56 7.49
N VAL A 14 19.79 32.07 7.21
CA VAL A 14 21.03 31.29 7.19
C VAL A 14 21.44 30.83 8.59
N LEU A 15 21.34 31.69 9.60
CA LEU A 15 21.76 31.39 10.97
C LEU A 15 20.68 30.64 11.76
N LEU A 16 19.43 31.09 11.69
CA LEU A 16 18.33 30.56 12.51
C LEU A 16 17.35 29.66 11.72
N GLY A 17 17.36 29.71 10.40
CA GLY A 17 16.45 28.91 9.57
C GLY A 17 16.56 27.42 9.84
N ARG A 18 17.77 26.94 10.16
CA ARG A 18 18.01 25.55 10.57
C ARG A 18 17.27 25.16 11.86
N TRP A 19 16.94 26.14 12.72
CA TRP A 19 16.23 25.92 14.00
C TRP A 19 14.75 26.19 13.89
N VAL A 20 14.37 27.11 13.02
CA VAL A 20 12.97 27.57 12.88
C VAL A 20 12.23 26.78 11.78
N LEU A 21 12.94 26.44 10.71
CA LEU A 21 12.33 25.64 9.63
C LEU A 21 12.32 24.17 10.05
N PRO A 22 11.12 23.52 10.07
CA PRO A 22 11.07 22.08 10.22
C PRO A 22 11.81 21.47 9.03
N THR A 23 12.96 20.89 9.29
CA THR A 23 13.64 20.08 8.29
C THR A 23 12.73 18.89 8.02
N LEU A 24 12.19 18.82 6.83
CA LEU A 24 11.75 17.53 6.27
C LEU A 24 13.02 16.69 6.22
N SER A 25 13.29 15.99 7.31
CA SER A 25 14.29 14.94 7.27
C SER A 25 13.88 14.00 6.16
N SER A 26 14.54 14.13 5.02
CA SER A 26 14.70 13.00 4.12
C SER A 26 15.49 11.98 4.95
N ARG A 27 14.78 11.24 5.80
CA ARG A 27 15.29 10.02 6.39
C ARG A 27 15.44 9.00 5.27
N GLY A 28 16.38 9.35 4.40
CA GLY A 28 16.97 8.42 3.51
C GLY A 28 17.88 7.48 4.31
N SER A 29 17.83 6.23 4.01
CA SER A 29 18.89 5.24 4.23
C SER A 29 19.34 5.08 5.68
N GLY A 30 18.57 4.43 6.49
CA GLY A 30 19.02 3.99 7.80
C GLY A 30 17.88 3.36 8.58
N SER A 31 17.60 2.11 8.35
CA SER A 31 16.98 1.09 9.20
C SER A 31 16.20 1.59 10.45
N ALA A 32 15.13 2.32 10.23
CA ALA A 32 13.95 2.34 11.06
C ALA A 32 12.79 2.51 10.07
N GLY A 33 12.67 1.57 9.15
CA GLY A 33 11.54 1.47 8.25
C GLY A 33 10.32 1.29 9.12
N TYR A 34 9.51 2.32 9.26
CA TYR A 34 8.13 2.08 9.60
C TYR A 34 7.64 1.13 8.53
N SER A 35 7.42 -0.12 8.93
CA SER A 35 6.77 -1.09 8.07
C SER A 35 5.55 -0.41 7.47
N VAL A 36 5.26 -0.63 6.19
CA VAL A 36 4.01 -0.18 5.56
C VAL A 36 2.82 -0.49 6.49
N ARG A 37 2.91 -1.56 7.22
CA ARG A 37 2.03 -1.98 8.29
C ARG A 37 1.89 -0.94 9.41
N ASP A 38 3.00 -0.40 9.92
CA ASP A 38 2.99 0.58 11.01
C ASP A 38 2.52 1.95 10.52
N TYR A 39 2.83 2.28 9.28
CA TYR A 39 2.37 3.50 8.62
C TYR A 39 0.84 3.47 8.41
N LEU A 40 0.30 2.41 7.84
CA LEU A 40 -1.14 2.23 7.64
C LEU A 40 -1.89 2.22 8.98
N LYS A 41 -1.32 1.58 10.01
CA LYS A 41 -1.90 1.53 11.35
C LYS A 41 -1.88 2.87 12.05
N LYS A 42 -0.78 3.64 11.92
CA LYS A 42 -0.58 4.92 12.61
C LYS A 42 -1.37 6.07 11.97
N ILE A 43 -1.44 6.13 10.65
CA ILE A 43 -2.06 7.25 9.92
C ILE A 43 -3.55 7.02 9.69
N TYR A 44 -3.94 5.81 9.33
CA TYR A 44 -5.33 5.51 8.95
C TYR A 44 -6.13 4.82 10.03
N GLY A 45 -5.54 4.52 11.21
CA GLY A 45 -6.22 3.81 12.28
C GLY A 45 -6.77 2.44 11.85
N LEU A 46 -6.29 1.93 10.72
CA LEU A 46 -6.76 0.68 10.16
C LEU A 46 -6.37 -0.46 11.08
N LYS A 47 -7.38 -1.14 11.63
CA LYS A 47 -7.22 -2.41 12.37
C LYS A 47 -6.87 -3.57 11.44
N SER A 48 -6.31 -3.26 10.26
CA SER A 48 -5.96 -4.21 9.20
C SER A 48 -4.46 -4.47 9.22
N ASP A 49 -4.10 -5.72 9.09
CA ASP A 49 -2.73 -6.18 8.94
C ASP A 49 -2.44 -6.45 7.45
N LEU A 50 -1.23 -6.13 7.03
CA LEU A 50 -0.69 -6.53 5.75
C LEU A 50 0.23 -7.73 5.98
N VAL A 51 -0.08 -8.84 5.34
CA VAL A 51 0.69 -10.09 5.47
C VAL A 51 0.95 -10.70 4.09
N GLU A 52 1.99 -11.48 4.01
CA GLU A 52 2.27 -12.31 2.85
C GLU A 52 1.77 -13.73 3.12
N VAL A 53 1.05 -14.30 2.14
CA VAL A 53 0.45 -15.62 2.23
C VAL A 53 0.97 -16.48 1.08
N ILE A 54 1.40 -17.69 1.39
CA ILE A 54 1.84 -18.68 0.41
C ILE A 54 0.66 -19.56 0.03
N VAL A 55 0.38 -19.62 -1.26
CA VAL A 55 -0.57 -20.57 -1.86
C VAL A 55 0.26 -21.75 -2.37
N PRO A 56 0.16 -22.94 -1.75
CA PRO A 56 0.94 -24.09 -2.17
C PRO A 56 0.44 -24.66 -3.51
N GLU A 57 1.25 -25.47 -4.14
CA GLU A 57 0.86 -26.24 -5.31
C GLU A 57 -0.28 -27.22 -4.97
N GLY A 58 -1.27 -27.31 -5.84
CA GLY A 58 -2.47 -28.12 -5.60
C GLY A 58 -3.47 -27.51 -4.63
N SER A 59 -3.36 -26.19 -4.36
CA SER A 59 -4.28 -25.47 -3.47
C SER A 59 -5.72 -25.49 -4.01
N ILE A 60 -6.68 -25.56 -3.09
CA ILE A 60 -8.12 -25.45 -3.37
C ILE A 60 -8.45 -24.06 -3.98
N LEU A 61 -7.59 -23.04 -3.74
CA LEU A 61 -7.75 -21.71 -4.33
C LEU A 61 -7.53 -21.66 -5.83
N ARG A 62 -6.93 -22.68 -6.40
CA ARG A 62 -6.70 -22.75 -7.85
C ARG A 62 -8.03 -22.69 -8.60
N GLY A 63 -8.10 -21.78 -9.55
CA GLY A 63 -9.29 -21.57 -10.36
C GLY A 63 -10.29 -20.56 -9.81
N HIS A 64 -10.15 -20.14 -8.54
CA HIS A 64 -10.90 -19.01 -8.00
C HIS A 64 -10.31 -17.68 -8.48
N THR A 65 -11.13 -16.65 -8.57
CA THR A 65 -10.65 -15.30 -8.86
C THR A 65 -10.26 -14.57 -7.58
N PHE A 66 -9.43 -13.55 -7.71
CA PHE A 66 -9.16 -12.67 -6.56
C PHE A 66 -10.44 -12.03 -6.02
N ALA A 67 -11.40 -11.71 -6.90
CA ALA A 67 -12.70 -11.15 -6.51
C ALA A 67 -13.47 -12.11 -5.58
N ASP A 68 -13.49 -13.41 -5.87
CA ASP A 68 -14.20 -14.40 -5.06
C ASP A 68 -13.67 -14.43 -3.63
N ILE A 69 -12.35 -14.41 -3.47
CA ILE A 69 -11.72 -14.44 -2.14
C ILE A 69 -11.87 -13.11 -1.41
N MET A 70 -11.71 -12.01 -2.12
CA MET A 70 -11.85 -10.66 -1.53
C MET A 70 -13.26 -10.42 -1.00
N VAL A 71 -14.27 -10.85 -1.74
CA VAL A 71 -15.68 -10.66 -1.35
C VAL A 71 -16.08 -11.64 -0.24
N SER A 72 -15.74 -12.93 -0.37
CA SER A 72 -16.15 -13.97 0.61
C SER A 72 -15.54 -13.76 1.99
N HIS A 73 -14.32 -13.22 2.05
CA HIS A 73 -13.59 -13.02 3.32
C HIS A 73 -13.48 -11.55 3.73
N ASN A 74 -14.02 -10.60 2.96
CA ASN A 74 -13.93 -9.16 3.24
C ASN A 74 -12.48 -8.71 3.54
N LEU A 75 -11.60 -9.00 2.63
CA LEU A 75 -10.18 -8.63 2.64
C LEU A 75 -9.74 -8.10 1.26
N TYR A 76 -8.52 -7.56 1.18
CA TYR A 76 -7.98 -7.03 -0.06
C TYR A 76 -6.70 -7.77 -0.44
N ILE A 77 -6.63 -8.26 -1.67
CA ILE A 77 -5.40 -8.78 -2.28
C ILE A 77 -4.76 -7.62 -3.03
N ILE A 78 -3.65 -7.10 -2.50
CA ILE A 78 -2.98 -5.91 -3.04
C ILE A 78 -1.74 -6.24 -3.85
N GLY A 79 -1.27 -7.48 -3.78
CA GLY A 79 -0.15 -7.98 -4.58
C GLY A 79 -0.26 -9.46 -4.84
N SER A 80 0.28 -9.90 -5.98
CA SER A 80 0.46 -11.31 -6.30
C SER A 80 1.84 -11.52 -6.91
N TYR A 81 2.43 -12.67 -6.63
CA TYR A 81 3.70 -13.12 -7.21
C TYR A 81 3.55 -14.53 -7.73
N HIS A 82 3.78 -14.70 -9.01
CA HIS A 82 3.72 -15.99 -9.69
C HIS A 82 4.78 -16.08 -10.78
N ARG A 83 5.47 -17.21 -10.91
CA ARG A 83 6.49 -17.48 -11.94
C ARG A 83 7.54 -16.39 -12.10
N GLY A 84 8.02 -15.82 -10.99
CA GLY A 84 9.06 -14.77 -11.03
C GLY A 84 8.54 -13.35 -11.30
N GLN A 85 7.24 -13.17 -11.53
CA GLN A 85 6.63 -11.87 -11.79
C GLN A 85 5.82 -11.38 -10.59
N ARG A 86 6.04 -10.11 -10.23
CA ARG A 86 5.29 -9.41 -9.18
C ARG A 86 4.23 -8.52 -9.84
N PHE A 87 3.00 -8.66 -9.39
CA PHE A 87 1.90 -7.81 -9.81
C PHE A 87 1.39 -7.04 -8.61
N PHE A 88 1.45 -5.70 -8.69
CA PHE A 88 0.88 -4.81 -7.68
C PHE A 88 -0.53 -4.45 -8.07
N THR A 89 -1.44 -4.45 -7.10
CA THR A 89 -2.87 -4.24 -7.36
C THR A 89 -3.40 -5.15 -8.47
N PRO A 90 -3.38 -6.49 -8.29
CA PRO A 90 -3.77 -7.43 -9.32
C PRO A 90 -5.21 -7.19 -9.77
N ILE A 91 -5.51 -7.51 -11.02
CA ILE A 91 -6.86 -7.40 -11.57
C ILE A 91 -7.75 -8.39 -10.82
N ILE A 92 -8.86 -7.91 -10.28
CA ILE A 92 -9.75 -8.70 -9.41
C ILE A 92 -10.33 -9.94 -10.09
N ASP A 93 -10.53 -9.89 -11.40
CA ASP A 93 -11.07 -10.99 -12.19
C ASP A 93 -9.97 -12.00 -12.62
N THR A 94 -8.72 -11.80 -12.19
CA THR A 94 -7.63 -12.73 -12.47
C THR A 94 -7.80 -14.00 -11.66
N VAL A 95 -7.64 -15.13 -12.32
CA VAL A 95 -7.68 -16.46 -11.70
C VAL A 95 -6.39 -16.69 -10.91
N ILE A 96 -6.54 -17.27 -9.73
CA ILE A 96 -5.42 -17.65 -8.87
C ILE A 96 -4.76 -18.89 -9.46
N GLU A 97 -3.49 -18.75 -9.78
CA GLU A 97 -2.63 -19.86 -10.20
C GLU A 97 -1.72 -20.26 -9.04
N ASP A 98 -1.46 -21.55 -8.88
CA ASP A 98 -0.61 -22.13 -7.87
C ASP A 98 0.68 -22.76 -8.48
N PRO A 99 1.82 -22.72 -7.78
CA PRO A 99 2.06 -22.01 -6.53
C PRO A 99 2.19 -20.49 -6.75
N CYS A 100 1.67 -19.71 -5.81
CA CYS A 100 1.83 -18.26 -5.84
C CYS A 100 1.97 -17.69 -4.43
N ARG A 101 2.34 -16.40 -4.34
CA ARG A 101 2.31 -15.64 -3.08
C ARG A 101 1.42 -14.44 -3.23
N LEU A 102 0.69 -14.13 -2.18
CA LEU A 102 -0.27 -13.04 -2.16
C LEU A 102 0.06 -12.06 -1.03
N ALA A 103 0.04 -10.76 -1.34
CA ALA A 103 0.04 -9.73 -0.32
C ALA A 103 -1.42 -9.41 0.03
N VAL A 104 -1.81 -9.74 1.25
CA VAL A 104 -3.19 -9.66 1.73
C VAL A 104 -3.30 -8.60 2.82
N LEU A 105 -4.23 -7.69 2.64
CA LEU A 105 -4.59 -6.64 3.60
C LEU A 105 -5.97 -6.95 4.19
N GLY A 106 -6.04 -7.06 5.50
CA GLY A 106 -7.31 -7.36 6.19
C GLY A 106 -7.13 -7.51 7.70
N ARG A 107 -8.23 -7.76 8.40
CA ARG A 107 -8.17 -8.06 9.83
C ARG A 107 -7.46 -9.39 10.06
N ARG A 108 -6.53 -9.44 11.02
CA ARG A 108 -5.76 -10.65 11.33
C ARG A 108 -6.60 -11.92 11.46
N LYS A 109 -7.73 -11.81 12.18
CA LYS A 109 -8.65 -12.95 12.37
C LYS A 109 -9.26 -13.44 11.07
N VAL A 110 -9.54 -12.54 10.13
CA VAL A 110 -10.14 -12.87 8.84
C VAL A 110 -9.11 -13.54 7.94
N ILE A 111 -7.89 -13.01 7.92
CA ILE A 111 -6.78 -13.60 7.16
C ILE A 111 -6.45 -15.00 7.69
N GLN A 112 -6.41 -15.16 9.02
CA GLN A 112 -6.18 -16.47 9.63
C GLN A 112 -7.26 -17.46 9.22
N LYS A 113 -8.55 -17.06 9.30
CA LYS A 113 -9.65 -17.91 8.86
C LYS A 113 -9.53 -18.33 7.40
N MET A 114 -9.22 -17.37 6.52
CA MET A 114 -8.98 -17.68 5.10
C MET A 114 -7.84 -18.68 4.94
N ALA A 115 -6.74 -18.49 5.65
CA ALA A 115 -5.60 -19.40 5.59
C ALA A 115 -5.96 -20.80 6.07
N ASP A 116 -6.70 -20.90 7.16
CA ASP A 116 -7.18 -22.19 7.72
C ASP A 116 -8.17 -22.88 6.74
N ASP A 117 -9.11 -22.12 6.16
CA ASP A 117 -10.12 -22.66 5.23
C ASP A 117 -9.51 -23.21 3.95
N PHE A 118 -8.40 -22.65 3.49
CA PHE A 118 -7.75 -23.02 2.22
C PHE A 118 -6.36 -23.68 2.39
N GLY A 119 -5.93 -23.95 3.61
CA GLY A 119 -4.64 -24.59 3.89
C GLY A 119 -3.44 -23.75 3.44
N LEU A 120 -3.48 -22.42 3.68
CA LEU A 120 -2.45 -21.49 3.27
C LEU A 120 -1.47 -21.22 4.42
N GLU A 121 -0.24 -20.88 4.07
CA GLU A 121 0.77 -20.46 5.04
C GLU A 121 0.86 -18.95 5.11
N ILE A 122 0.76 -18.39 6.32
CA ILE A 122 0.94 -16.97 6.56
C ILE A 122 2.37 -16.74 7.02
N LEU A 123 3.11 -15.91 6.29
CA LEU A 123 4.45 -15.53 6.70
C LEU A 123 4.40 -14.52 7.87
N PRO A 124 5.34 -14.60 8.82
CA PRO A 124 5.39 -13.68 9.96
C PRO A 124 5.66 -12.24 9.52
N GLU A 125 6.41 -12.08 8.45
CA GLU A 125 6.78 -10.80 7.85
C GLU A 125 6.64 -10.86 6.32
N LEU A 126 6.60 -9.68 5.69
CA LEU A 126 6.66 -9.60 4.23
C LEU A 126 8.06 -9.99 3.77
N ASP A 127 8.14 -10.89 2.80
CA ASP A 127 9.37 -11.35 2.17
C ASP A 127 9.49 -10.72 0.76
N ILE A 128 8.87 -11.32 -0.23
CA ILE A 128 8.95 -10.85 -1.63
C ILE A 128 8.35 -9.45 -1.79
N PHE A 129 7.35 -9.13 -1.02
CA PHE A 129 6.67 -7.83 -1.09
C PHE A 129 7.25 -6.77 -0.15
N SER A 130 8.25 -7.09 0.67
CA SER A 130 8.84 -6.15 1.64
C SER A 130 9.41 -4.90 0.97
N GLU A 131 10.18 -5.09 -0.08
CA GLU A 131 10.83 -4.01 -0.84
C GLU A 131 9.82 -3.18 -1.65
N ALA A 132 8.81 -3.84 -2.20
CA ALA A 132 7.79 -3.24 -3.04
C ALA A 132 6.82 -2.33 -2.27
N TYR A 133 6.53 -2.69 -1.03
CA TYR A 133 5.72 -1.87 -0.13
C TYR A 133 6.58 -1.04 0.84
N ALA A 134 7.87 -0.92 0.57
CA ALA A 134 8.70 0.04 1.26
C ALA A 134 8.18 1.47 1.01
N PRO A 135 8.20 2.35 2.00
CA PRO A 135 7.70 3.73 1.88
C PRO A 135 8.36 4.55 0.76
N THR A 136 9.52 4.09 0.28
CA THR A 136 10.27 4.71 -0.83
C THR A 136 9.74 4.34 -2.22
N VAL A 137 8.96 3.27 -2.32
CA VAL A 137 8.52 2.70 -3.62
C VAL A 137 7.01 2.76 -3.77
N ALA A 138 6.27 2.47 -2.70
CA ALA A 138 4.82 2.51 -2.70
C ALA A 138 4.32 3.36 -1.54
N GLY A 139 3.27 4.11 -1.76
CA GLY A 139 2.65 4.97 -0.77
C GLY A 139 1.13 4.92 -0.82
N VAL A 140 0.52 5.30 0.28
CA VAL A 140 -0.92 5.55 0.36
C VAL A 140 -1.10 7.05 0.49
N ALA A 141 -1.98 7.61 -0.33
CA ALA A 141 -2.31 9.03 -0.29
C ALA A 141 -3.82 9.21 -0.14
N GLU A 142 -4.21 10.16 0.67
CA GLU A 142 -5.59 10.62 0.74
C GLU A 142 -5.78 11.74 -0.28
N VAL A 143 -6.81 11.62 -1.09
CA VAL A 143 -7.11 12.59 -2.16
C VAL A 143 -8.51 13.14 -1.94
N VAL A 144 -8.61 14.46 -1.90
CA VAL A 144 -9.90 15.16 -1.87
C VAL A 144 -10.33 15.43 -3.32
N ILE A 145 -11.52 15.00 -3.67
CA ILE A 145 -12.11 15.26 -4.99
C ILE A 145 -12.78 16.64 -4.93
N PRO A 146 -12.34 17.63 -5.74
CA PRO A 146 -12.94 18.95 -5.74
C PRO A 146 -14.37 18.92 -6.34
N PRO A 147 -15.23 19.90 -5.99
CA PRO A 147 -16.65 19.91 -6.37
C PRO A 147 -16.93 19.87 -7.88
N ASP A 148 -16.02 20.34 -8.69
CA ASP A 148 -16.10 20.44 -10.15
C ASP A 148 -15.34 19.32 -10.87
N SER A 149 -14.90 18.29 -10.12
CA SER A 149 -14.21 17.17 -10.70
C SER A 149 -15.12 16.31 -11.57
N ASN A 150 -14.63 15.95 -12.74
CA ASN A 150 -15.31 14.99 -13.61
C ASN A 150 -15.27 13.54 -13.08
N LEU A 151 -14.74 13.33 -11.88
CA LEU A 151 -14.74 12.07 -11.15
C LEU A 151 -15.98 11.89 -10.28
N ILE A 152 -16.73 12.98 -10.03
CA ILE A 152 -17.95 12.94 -9.23
C ILE A 152 -18.98 12.04 -9.93
N GLU A 153 -19.72 11.27 -9.12
CA GLU A 153 -20.74 10.30 -9.56
C GLU A 153 -20.21 9.14 -10.41
N LYS A 154 -18.90 9.06 -10.63
CA LYS A 154 -18.29 7.93 -11.34
C LYS A 154 -17.76 6.89 -10.37
N ARG A 155 -17.97 5.64 -10.71
CA ARG A 155 -17.38 4.53 -9.96
C ARG A 155 -15.92 4.37 -10.32
N ALA A 156 -15.09 3.93 -9.37
CA ALA A 156 -13.67 3.66 -9.61
C ALA A 156 -13.41 2.71 -10.80
N ARG A 157 -14.35 1.79 -11.06
CA ARG A 157 -14.31 0.87 -12.21
C ARG A 157 -14.49 1.59 -13.55
N GLU A 158 -15.33 2.61 -13.60
CA GLU A 158 -15.59 3.39 -14.83
C GLU A 158 -14.39 4.25 -15.20
N ILE A 159 -13.71 4.79 -14.18
CA ILE A 159 -12.53 5.63 -14.33
C ILE A 159 -11.30 4.79 -14.69
N ARG A 160 -11.36 3.47 -14.47
CA ARG A 160 -10.24 2.55 -14.70
C ARG A 160 -8.97 2.97 -13.97
N MET A 161 -9.10 3.51 -12.73
CA MET A 161 -8.01 4.08 -11.93
C MET A 161 -6.76 3.20 -11.93
N ARG A 162 -6.93 1.90 -11.76
CA ARG A 162 -5.82 0.95 -11.78
C ARG A 162 -5.15 0.84 -13.15
N LYS A 163 -5.95 0.71 -14.21
CA LYS A 163 -5.44 0.47 -15.58
C LYS A 163 -4.81 1.71 -16.19
N THR A 164 -5.39 2.89 -15.90
CA THR A 164 -4.97 4.16 -16.50
C THR A 164 -3.91 4.87 -15.67
N HIS A 165 -3.98 4.76 -14.34
CA HIS A 165 -3.14 5.53 -13.42
C HIS A 165 -2.29 4.65 -12.48
N GLY A 166 -2.42 3.33 -12.53
CA GLY A 166 -1.68 2.42 -11.63
C GLY A 166 -2.10 2.55 -10.15
N LEU A 167 -3.24 3.19 -9.87
CA LEU A 167 -3.70 3.49 -8.51
C LEU A 167 -4.73 2.46 -8.05
N GLY A 168 -4.52 1.88 -6.87
CA GLY A 168 -5.49 1.04 -6.18
C GLY A 168 -6.31 1.85 -5.19
N LEU A 169 -7.63 1.80 -5.27
CA LEU A 169 -8.52 2.39 -4.27
C LEU A 169 -8.65 1.43 -3.09
N LEU A 170 -8.44 1.91 -1.86
CA LEU A 170 -8.46 1.11 -0.62
C LEU A 170 -9.72 1.35 0.23
N ALA A 171 -10.55 2.33 -0.10
CA ALA A 171 -11.78 2.68 0.61
C ALA A 171 -12.98 2.63 -0.32
#